data_25ba999b1dba644d3d4d80e90573b46f
#
_entry.id   25ba999b1dba644d3d4d80e90573b46f
#
_cell.length_a   1.000
_cell.length_b   1.000
_cell.length_c   1.000
_cell.angle_alpha   90.00
_cell.angle_beta   90.00
_cell.angle_gamma   90.00
#
_symmetry.space_group_name_H-M   'P 1'
#
loop_
_entity.id
_entity.type
_entity.pdbx_description
1 polymer ?
#
loop_
_entity_poly.entity_id
_entity_poly.type
_entity_poly.pdbx_seq_one_letter_code
_entity_poly.pdbx_strand_id
1 'polypeptide(L)'
;KVLIGRAGIKIPFLEKKDELILKQISIDIKTNGYIPTKDFIGVDIDAVAKVRVLTQRDVTVNAKGEVVAGADANKRITTEMANAAMKNFLNMNEDQIRDALTDSLQGNMREIIGTQCLKELCNDRKTFGDEVQAKAQKDMNALGIWIESCNIQKIEDENNLITALGQDNMSQIQKDASVAKAQADRDVAIARAQAQKDANDAQVIAETEIAQKQTELAIKKAELKKESDIKKAEADAAYKIQEEEQRKTVEITTANANLARQEKELELKEREVSIKEKAL
;
A
#
# COMPACT_ATOMS: atom_id res chain seq x y z
N LYS A 1 13.14 54.81 13.34
CA LYS A 1 12.28 53.97 14.16
C LYS A 1 11.55 52.98 13.23
N VAL A 2 11.72 51.68 13.44
CA VAL A 2 11.04 50.63 12.67
C VAL A 2 9.71 50.29 13.36
N LEU A 3 8.63 50.32 12.61
CA LEU A 3 7.28 49.97 13.08
C LEU A 3 6.77 48.80 12.28
N ILE A 4 6.55 47.67 12.95
CA ILE A 4 6.01 46.44 12.34
C ILE A 4 4.59 46.23 12.87
N GLY A 5 3.58 46.34 11.99
CA GLY A 5 2.18 46.15 12.34
C GLY A 5 1.64 47.10 13.42
N ARG A 6 2.19 48.30 13.50
CA ARG A 6 1.78 49.38 14.43
C ARG A 6 1.59 50.69 13.68
N ALA A 7 0.69 51.50 14.14
CA ALA A 7 0.53 52.89 13.64
C ALA A 7 1.60 53.80 14.26
N GLY A 8 2.08 54.75 13.49
CA GLY A 8 3.01 55.80 13.95
C GLY A 8 2.59 57.16 13.37
N ILE A 9 2.92 58.24 14.08
CA ILE A 9 2.68 59.60 13.61
C ILE A 9 3.98 60.09 12.96
N LYS A 10 3.88 60.58 11.73
CA LYS A 10 4.97 61.20 10.97
C LYS A 10 4.92 62.71 11.15
N ILE A 11 6.05 63.32 11.47
CA ILE A 11 6.17 64.76 11.52
C ILE A 11 6.51 65.27 10.11
N PRO A 12 5.61 66.02 9.44
CA PRO A 12 5.87 66.57 8.11
C PRO A 12 7.16 67.42 8.14
N PHE A 13 7.95 67.35 7.06
CA PHE A 13 9.24 68.02 6.85
C PHE A 13 10.44 67.49 7.67
N LEU A 14 10.21 66.78 8.79
CA LEU A 14 11.32 66.27 9.66
C LEU A 14 11.54 64.77 9.49
N GLU A 15 10.55 64.02 9.05
CA GLU A 15 10.65 62.54 8.93
C GLU A 15 10.32 62.06 7.52
N LYS A 16 11.14 61.17 6.99
CA LYS A 16 10.84 60.41 5.75
C LYS A 16 10.20 59.08 6.12
N LYS A 17 9.18 58.69 5.42
CA LYS A 17 8.53 57.38 5.55
C LYS A 17 9.07 56.50 4.45
N ASP A 18 9.66 55.39 4.83
CA ASP A 18 10.08 54.32 3.94
C ASP A 18 9.29 53.06 4.28
N GLU A 19 8.93 52.26 3.29
CA GLU A 19 8.09 51.09 3.46
C GLU A 19 8.83 49.83 2.96
N LEU A 20 8.67 48.72 3.68
CA LEU A 20 9.18 47.42 3.29
C LEU A 20 8.00 46.41 3.26
N ILE A 21 7.87 45.65 2.18
CA ILE A 21 6.87 44.63 2.03
C ILE A 21 7.26 43.40 2.85
N LEU A 22 6.39 42.98 3.78
CA LEU A 22 6.59 41.80 4.64
C LEU A 22 5.68 40.64 4.28
N LYS A 23 4.74 40.86 3.35
CA LYS A 23 3.84 39.79 2.90
C LYS A 23 4.61 38.78 2.06
N GLN A 24 4.05 37.58 1.97
CA GLN A 24 4.55 36.54 1.09
C GLN A 24 4.39 36.96 -0.37
N ILE A 25 5.44 36.75 -1.16
CA ILE A 25 5.49 37.03 -2.59
C ILE A 25 5.69 35.68 -3.31
N SER A 26 4.89 35.43 -4.35
CA SER A 26 5.08 34.28 -5.23
C SER A 26 5.89 34.69 -6.43
N ILE A 27 6.92 33.91 -6.74
CA ILE A 27 7.85 34.16 -7.85
C ILE A 27 7.79 32.97 -8.78
N ASP A 28 7.43 33.22 -10.04
CA ASP A 28 7.47 32.21 -11.09
C ASP A 28 8.91 32.13 -11.64
N ILE A 29 9.50 30.97 -11.54
CA ILE A 29 10.86 30.70 -11.98
C ILE A 29 10.76 29.82 -13.23
N LYS A 30 11.23 30.35 -14.36
CA LYS A 30 11.26 29.63 -15.63
C LYS A 30 12.68 29.54 -16.15
N THR A 31 13.05 28.40 -16.69
CA THR A 31 14.40 28.26 -17.25
C THR A 31 14.57 29.05 -18.55
N ASN A 32 13.46 29.43 -19.22
CA ASN A 32 13.47 30.18 -20.47
C ASN A 32 14.35 29.53 -21.55
N GLY A 33 14.22 28.23 -21.70
CA GLY A 33 14.94 27.43 -22.69
C GLY A 33 15.56 26.16 -22.09
N TYR A 34 15.93 25.26 -22.95
CA TYR A 34 16.46 23.97 -22.55
C TYR A 34 17.83 24.07 -21.91
N ILE A 35 17.95 23.53 -20.71
CA ILE A 35 19.18 23.46 -19.95
C ILE A 35 19.62 21.99 -19.90
N PRO A 36 20.91 21.71 -20.22
CA PRO A 36 21.41 20.36 -20.17
C PRO A 36 21.47 19.82 -18.75
N THR A 37 20.87 18.65 -18.54
CA THR A 37 21.04 17.84 -17.33
C THR A 37 22.42 17.18 -17.30
N LYS A 38 22.73 16.45 -16.24
CA LYS A 38 23.94 15.62 -16.12
C LYS A 38 24.07 14.61 -17.27
N ASP A 39 22.95 14.15 -17.81
CA ASP A 39 22.88 13.20 -18.94
C ASP A 39 22.91 13.90 -20.30
N PHE A 40 23.20 15.21 -20.34
CA PHE A 40 23.20 16.05 -21.55
C PHE A 40 21.86 16.13 -22.27
N ILE A 41 20.76 15.95 -21.54
CA ILE A 41 19.40 16.08 -22.06
C ILE A 41 18.91 17.48 -21.72
N GLY A 42 18.45 18.22 -22.72
CA GLY A 42 17.88 19.55 -22.54
C GLY A 42 16.50 19.48 -21.88
N VAL A 43 16.34 20.16 -20.74
CA VAL A 43 15.07 20.27 -20.01
C VAL A 43 14.67 21.73 -19.80
N ASP A 44 13.38 21.99 -19.90
CA ASP A 44 12.75 23.25 -19.54
C ASP A 44 11.87 23.02 -18.31
N ILE A 45 12.11 23.80 -17.25
CA ILE A 45 11.47 23.60 -15.95
C ILE A 45 10.79 24.89 -15.51
N ASP A 46 9.51 24.76 -15.15
CA ASP A 46 8.74 25.80 -14.47
C ASP A 46 8.58 25.45 -13.00
N ALA A 47 8.91 26.41 -12.13
CA ALA A 47 8.77 26.30 -10.68
C ALA A 47 8.16 27.58 -10.10
N VAL A 48 7.56 27.45 -8.93
CA VAL A 48 7.08 28.59 -8.14
C VAL A 48 7.73 28.59 -6.77
N ALA A 49 8.46 29.64 -6.48
CA ALA A 49 8.98 29.90 -5.14
C ALA A 49 8.10 30.89 -4.39
N LYS A 50 7.81 30.59 -3.12
CA LYS A 50 7.17 31.49 -2.18
C LYS A 50 8.18 32.05 -1.24
N VAL A 51 8.32 33.35 -1.22
CA VAL A 51 9.35 34.05 -0.45
C VAL A 51 8.75 35.14 0.43
N ARG A 52 9.42 35.45 1.54
CA ARG A 52 9.07 36.58 2.41
C ARG A 52 10.25 37.06 3.21
N VAL A 53 10.12 38.26 3.76
CA VAL A 53 11.05 38.80 4.77
C VAL A 53 10.68 38.25 6.15
N LEU A 54 11.59 37.57 6.84
CA LEU A 54 11.38 37.14 8.22
C LEU A 54 11.43 38.28 9.19
N THR A 55 10.49 38.32 10.12
CA THR A 55 10.45 39.31 11.20
C THR A 55 10.64 38.65 12.56
N GLN A 56 10.86 39.43 13.60
CA GLN A 56 11.00 38.93 14.98
C GLN A 56 9.77 38.14 15.50
N ARG A 57 8.65 38.23 14.82
CA ARG A 57 7.43 37.47 15.16
C ARG A 57 7.44 36.06 14.60
N ASP A 58 8.31 35.76 13.63
CA ASP A 58 8.37 34.48 12.93
C ASP A 58 9.39 33.50 13.57
N VAL A 59 9.73 33.70 14.83
CA VAL A 59 10.90 33.16 15.54
C VAL A 59 10.70 31.77 16.12
N THR A 60 10.05 30.87 15.46
CA THR A 60 9.97 29.46 15.94
C THR A 60 10.70 28.48 15.06
N VAL A 61 11.31 28.92 13.95
CA VAL A 61 11.87 28.02 12.94
C VAL A 61 13.29 28.51 12.57
N ASN A 62 14.26 27.62 12.59
CA ASN A 62 15.62 27.96 12.13
C ASN A 62 15.69 28.04 10.59
N ALA A 63 16.84 28.49 10.07
CA ALA A 63 17.07 28.59 8.62
C ALA A 63 16.96 27.25 7.86
N LYS A 64 16.81 26.11 8.55
CA LYS A 64 16.58 24.77 7.97
C LYS A 64 15.14 24.29 8.12
N GLY A 65 14.22 25.12 8.61
CA GLY A 65 12.84 24.72 8.86
C GLY A 65 12.61 23.97 10.17
N GLU A 66 13.63 23.83 11.02
CA GLU A 66 13.54 23.13 12.31
C GLU A 66 13.15 24.11 13.43
N VAL A 67 12.32 23.67 14.36
CA VAL A 67 11.99 24.42 15.57
C VAL A 67 13.23 24.49 16.45
N VAL A 68 13.75 25.69 16.70
CA VAL A 68 14.95 25.88 17.54
C VAL A 68 14.53 26.23 18.96
N ALA A 69 14.94 25.42 19.89
CA ALA A 69 14.85 25.71 21.31
C ALA A 69 15.94 26.73 21.69
N GLY A 70 15.58 28.01 21.71
CA GLY A 70 16.48 29.10 22.14
C GLY A 70 16.17 30.43 21.43
N ALA A 71 15.43 31.31 22.10
CA ALA A 71 14.93 32.56 21.52
C ALA A 71 16.03 33.56 21.06
N ASP A 72 17.26 33.45 21.56
CA ASP A 72 18.28 34.50 21.34
C ASP A 72 19.07 34.32 20.03
N ALA A 73 19.33 33.11 19.60
CA ALA A 73 20.05 32.85 18.34
C ALA A 73 19.20 33.22 17.11
N ASN A 74 17.91 32.92 17.16
CA ASN A 74 16.98 33.24 16.08
C ASN A 74 16.63 34.72 16.00
N LYS A 75 16.64 35.43 17.12
CA LYS A 75 16.43 36.86 17.15
C LYS A 75 17.55 37.63 16.42
N ARG A 76 18.77 37.13 16.45
CA ARG A 76 19.90 37.67 15.69
C ARG A 76 19.71 37.47 14.19
N ILE A 77 19.42 36.22 13.76
CA ILE A 77 19.26 35.89 12.35
C ILE A 77 18.11 36.70 11.74
N THR A 78 16.95 36.78 12.40
CA THR A 78 15.80 37.54 11.88
C THR A 78 16.07 39.04 11.86
N THR A 79 16.85 39.57 12.79
CA THR A 79 17.24 40.99 12.80
C THR A 79 18.23 41.29 11.67
N GLU A 80 19.22 40.44 11.45
CA GLU A 80 20.18 40.57 10.35
C GLU A 80 19.49 40.45 8.99
N MET A 81 18.57 39.48 8.81
CA MET A 81 17.79 39.33 7.60
C MET A 81 16.86 40.54 7.36
N ALA A 82 16.18 41.02 8.38
CA ALA A 82 15.35 42.22 8.26
C ALA A 82 16.17 43.46 7.89
N ASN A 83 17.37 43.63 8.45
CA ASN A 83 18.27 44.70 8.09
C ASN A 83 18.81 44.56 6.65
N ALA A 84 19.14 43.38 6.22
CA ALA A 84 19.53 43.08 4.83
C ALA A 84 18.39 43.38 3.86
N ALA A 85 17.17 42.93 4.17
CA ALA A 85 15.97 43.21 3.37
C ALA A 85 15.67 44.72 3.30
N MET A 86 15.81 45.47 4.41
CA MET A 86 15.64 46.92 4.37
C MET A 86 16.69 47.59 3.49
N LYS A 87 17.92 47.09 3.52
CA LYS A 87 19.01 47.65 2.71
C LYS A 87 18.79 47.44 1.21
N ASN A 88 18.23 46.30 0.83
CA ASN A 88 18.08 45.90 -0.56
C ASN A 88 16.72 46.27 -1.18
N PHE A 89 15.64 46.25 -0.40
CA PHE A 89 14.25 46.29 -0.93
C PHE A 89 13.39 47.41 -0.36
N LEU A 90 13.99 48.38 0.38
CA LEU A 90 13.22 49.49 0.91
C LEU A 90 12.59 50.33 -0.20
N ASN A 91 11.31 50.63 -0.08
CA ASN A 91 10.51 51.38 -1.06
C ASN A 91 10.35 50.71 -2.43
N MET A 92 10.72 49.43 -2.57
CA MET A 92 10.39 48.65 -3.77
C MET A 92 8.94 48.12 -3.71
N ASN A 93 8.31 48.08 -4.85
CA ASN A 93 7.02 47.39 -4.99
C ASN A 93 7.23 45.88 -5.14
N GLU A 94 6.13 45.13 -5.11
CA GLU A 94 6.17 43.64 -5.20
C GLU A 94 6.81 43.15 -6.50
N ASP A 95 6.51 43.79 -7.63
CA ASP A 95 7.04 43.40 -8.93
C ASP A 95 8.54 43.65 -9.03
N GLN A 96 9.02 44.78 -8.51
CA GLN A 96 10.46 45.07 -8.46
C GLN A 96 11.24 44.08 -7.57
N ILE A 97 10.64 43.65 -6.45
CA ILE A 97 11.25 42.62 -5.60
C ILE A 97 11.25 41.27 -6.33
N ARG A 98 10.14 40.95 -7.00
CA ARG A 98 10.01 39.73 -7.79
C ARG A 98 11.10 39.66 -8.87
N ASP A 99 11.24 40.70 -9.68
CA ASP A 99 12.21 40.78 -10.76
C ASP A 99 13.66 40.64 -10.23
N ALA A 100 13.98 41.33 -9.14
CA ALA A 100 15.30 41.30 -8.52
C ALA A 100 15.68 39.90 -7.98
N LEU A 101 14.69 39.10 -7.56
CA LEU A 101 14.93 37.75 -7.01
C LEU A 101 14.88 36.68 -8.08
N THR A 102 14.17 36.91 -9.18
CA THR A 102 13.97 35.90 -10.24
C THR A 102 15.29 35.44 -10.85
N ASP A 103 16.19 36.34 -11.18
CA ASP A 103 17.46 36.00 -11.81
C ASP A 103 18.34 35.10 -10.90
N SER A 104 18.39 35.40 -9.61
CA SER A 104 19.14 34.59 -8.64
C SER A 104 18.54 33.21 -8.45
N LEU A 105 17.19 33.12 -8.36
CA LEU A 105 16.48 31.84 -8.24
C LEU A 105 16.62 31.00 -9.50
N GLN A 106 16.54 31.59 -10.68
CA GLN A 106 16.79 30.91 -11.96
C GLN A 106 18.22 30.39 -12.05
N GLY A 107 19.21 31.18 -11.64
CA GLY A 107 20.63 30.78 -11.63
C GLY A 107 20.86 29.54 -10.77
N ASN A 108 20.33 29.54 -9.55
CA ASN A 108 20.40 28.41 -8.64
C ASN A 108 19.69 27.16 -9.20
N MET A 109 18.51 27.34 -9.80
CA MET A 109 17.80 26.23 -10.42
C MET A 109 18.57 25.62 -11.59
N ARG A 110 19.17 26.46 -12.47
CA ARG A 110 20.01 25.98 -13.59
C ARG A 110 21.22 25.17 -13.10
N GLU A 111 21.85 25.61 -12.03
CA GLU A 111 23.01 24.90 -11.45
C GLU A 111 22.61 23.51 -10.96
N ILE A 112 21.47 23.38 -10.27
CA ILE A 112 20.98 22.10 -9.76
C ILE A 112 20.58 21.17 -10.92
N ILE A 113 19.88 21.67 -11.95
CA ILE A 113 19.53 20.89 -13.15
C ILE A 113 20.77 20.23 -13.74
N GLY A 114 21.87 20.97 -13.88
CA GLY A 114 23.12 20.42 -14.41
C GLY A 114 23.78 19.33 -13.57
N THR A 115 23.39 19.15 -12.31
CA THR A 115 23.94 18.12 -11.43
C THR A 115 23.11 16.84 -11.37
N GLN A 116 21.89 16.84 -11.86
CA GLN A 116 20.93 15.71 -11.77
C GLN A 116 20.65 15.08 -13.12
N CYS A 117 20.27 13.79 -13.10
CA CYS A 117 19.82 13.06 -14.28
C CYS A 117 18.33 13.31 -14.55
N LEU A 118 17.91 13.25 -15.82
CA LEU A 118 16.50 13.44 -16.20
C LEU A 118 15.56 12.52 -15.43
N LYS A 119 15.95 11.27 -15.23
CA LYS A 119 15.15 10.27 -14.52
C LYS A 119 14.93 10.66 -13.05
N GLU A 120 15.94 11.22 -12.37
CA GLU A 120 15.86 11.68 -10.98
C GLU A 120 14.92 12.89 -10.88
N LEU A 121 15.06 13.86 -11.77
CA LEU A 121 14.20 15.04 -11.86
C LEU A 121 12.71 14.68 -12.04
N CYS A 122 12.41 13.66 -12.84
CA CYS A 122 11.04 13.24 -13.09
C CYS A 122 10.43 12.42 -11.95
N ASN A 123 11.24 11.56 -11.29
CA ASN A 123 10.76 10.64 -10.26
C ASN A 123 10.54 11.33 -8.92
N ASP A 124 11.37 12.28 -8.54
CA ASP A 124 11.29 12.94 -7.23
C ASP A 124 11.38 14.48 -7.34
N ARG A 125 10.31 15.04 -7.87
CA ARG A 125 10.17 16.51 -8.01
C ARG A 125 10.24 17.24 -6.68
N LYS A 126 9.86 16.59 -5.59
CA LYS A 126 9.88 17.19 -4.26
C LYS A 126 11.31 17.37 -3.78
N THR A 127 12.11 16.31 -3.81
CA THR A 127 13.53 16.38 -3.44
C THR A 127 14.28 17.42 -4.29
N PHE A 128 13.99 17.46 -5.59
CA PHE A 128 14.57 18.49 -6.46
C PHE A 128 14.17 19.91 -6.02
N GLY A 129 12.90 20.16 -5.71
CA GLY A 129 12.42 21.45 -5.18
C GLY A 129 13.10 21.82 -3.85
N ASP A 130 13.27 20.87 -2.95
CA ASP A 130 13.92 21.04 -1.65
C ASP A 130 15.42 21.37 -1.83
N GLU A 131 16.11 20.76 -2.78
CA GLU A 131 17.52 21.06 -3.12
C GLU A 131 17.68 22.46 -3.71
N VAL A 132 16.78 22.84 -4.64
CA VAL A 132 16.76 24.21 -5.19
C VAL A 132 16.53 25.22 -4.05
N GLN A 133 15.58 24.95 -3.17
CA GLN A 133 15.32 25.79 -2.00
C GLN A 133 16.54 25.91 -1.09
N ALA A 134 17.19 24.80 -0.75
CA ALA A 134 18.35 24.79 0.15
C ALA A 134 19.55 25.53 -0.45
N LYS A 135 19.77 25.38 -1.77
CA LYS A 135 20.84 26.09 -2.48
C LYS A 135 20.56 27.58 -2.56
N ALA A 136 19.38 27.94 -3.05
CA ALA A 136 18.99 29.33 -3.21
C ALA A 136 18.86 30.07 -1.87
N GLN A 137 18.51 29.39 -0.77
CA GLN A 137 18.37 29.99 0.53
C GLN A 137 19.67 30.68 1.03
N LYS A 138 20.83 30.14 0.63
CA LYS A 138 22.14 30.77 1.00
C LYS A 138 22.25 32.17 0.42
N ASP A 139 21.91 32.34 -0.86
CA ASP A 139 21.97 33.64 -1.53
C ASP A 139 20.86 34.56 -1.03
N MET A 140 19.67 34.02 -0.80
CA MET A 140 18.51 34.75 -0.30
C MET A 140 18.75 35.27 1.14
N ASN A 141 19.50 34.57 1.98
CA ASN A 141 19.88 35.03 3.32
C ASN A 141 20.68 36.34 3.26
N ALA A 142 21.60 36.48 2.28
CA ALA A 142 22.36 37.70 2.09
C ALA A 142 21.48 38.89 1.68
N LEU A 143 20.38 38.63 0.99
CA LEU A 143 19.37 39.60 0.60
C LEU A 143 18.33 39.86 1.70
N GLY A 144 18.25 39.03 2.73
CA GLY A 144 17.29 39.12 3.81
C GLY A 144 15.93 38.46 3.48
N ILE A 145 15.92 37.56 2.54
CA ILE A 145 14.72 36.85 2.07
C ILE A 145 14.73 35.40 2.52
N TRP A 146 13.58 34.92 2.94
CA TRP A 146 13.35 33.52 3.31
C TRP A 146 12.48 32.84 2.25
N ILE A 147 12.90 31.67 1.78
CA ILE A 147 12.13 30.84 0.88
C ILE A 147 11.28 29.90 1.73
N GLU A 148 9.95 30.05 1.68
CA GLU A 148 9.02 29.16 2.39
C GLU A 148 8.82 27.82 1.69
N SER A 149 8.76 27.86 0.36
CA SER A 149 8.65 26.66 -0.47
C SER A 149 9.12 26.93 -1.90
N CYS A 150 9.65 25.90 -2.54
CA CYS A 150 9.95 25.87 -3.96
C CYS A 150 9.27 24.64 -4.56
N ASN A 151 8.28 24.85 -5.42
CA ASN A 151 7.48 23.78 -5.99
C ASN A 151 7.68 23.73 -7.50
N ILE A 152 8.06 22.56 -8.01
CA ILE A 152 8.20 22.33 -9.45
C ILE A 152 6.80 22.09 -10.03
N GLN A 153 6.43 22.88 -11.02
CA GLN A 153 5.13 22.78 -11.68
C GLN A 153 5.21 21.90 -12.94
N LYS A 154 6.20 22.16 -13.79
CA LYS A 154 6.33 21.52 -15.08
C LYS A 154 7.78 21.16 -15.36
N ILE A 155 7.98 20.01 -16.01
CA ILE A 155 9.26 19.59 -16.57
C ILE A 155 8.98 19.12 -17.99
N GLU A 156 9.63 19.73 -18.95
CA GLU A 156 9.59 19.35 -20.37
C GLU A 156 10.99 19.06 -20.88
N ASP A 157 11.10 18.16 -21.83
CA ASP A 157 12.36 17.87 -22.52
C ASP A 157 12.21 18.11 -24.02
N GLU A 158 13.31 18.47 -24.66
CA GLU A 158 13.36 18.82 -26.08
C GLU A 158 12.96 17.63 -27.00
N ASN A 159 13.27 16.40 -26.59
CA ASN A 159 13.17 15.20 -27.41
C ASN A 159 12.03 14.25 -27.01
N ASN A 160 11.10 14.67 -26.15
CA ASN A 160 10.00 13.85 -25.61
C ASN A 160 10.47 12.55 -24.92
N LEU A 161 11.69 12.55 -24.38
CA LEU A 161 12.26 11.41 -23.66
C LEU A 161 11.50 11.10 -22.36
N ILE A 162 10.92 12.12 -21.71
CA ILE A 162 10.05 11.93 -20.53
C ILE A 162 8.85 11.06 -20.89
N THR A 163 8.25 11.28 -22.05
CA THR A 163 7.13 10.46 -22.54
C THR A 163 7.57 9.04 -22.85
N ALA A 164 8.74 8.87 -23.48
CA ALA A 164 9.30 7.55 -23.77
C ALA A 164 9.65 6.77 -22.50
N LEU A 165 10.27 7.42 -21.51
CA LEU A 165 10.55 6.84 -20.19
C LEU A 165 9.25 6.44 -19.46
N GLY A 166 8.20 7.24 -19.59
CA GLY A 166 6.87 6.92 -19.06
C GLY A 166 6.27 5.68 -19.70
N GLN A 167 6.39 5.51 -21.02
CA GLN A 167 5.94 4.32 -21.74
C GLN A 167 6.73 3.07 -21.36
N ASP A 168 8.06 3.18 -21.24
CA ASP A 168 8.91 2.07 -20.81
C ASP A 168 8.57 1.62 -19.39
N ASN A 169 8.44 2.56 -18.46
CA ASN A 169 8.03 2.29 -17.09
C ASN A 169 6.62 1.64 -17.03
N MET A 170 5.68 2.12 -17.84
CA MET A 170 4.33 1.54 -17.95
C MET A 170 4.37 0.11 -18.48
N SER A 171 5.21 -0.16 -19.49
CA SER A 171 5.43 -1.49 -20.03
C SER A 171 6.05 -2.44 -18.99
N GLN A 172 6.99 -1.95 -18.18
CA GLN A 172 7.59 -2.72 -17.10
C GLN A 172 6.57 -3.04 -16.01
N ILE A 173 5.78 -2.05 -15.57
CA ILE A 173 4.70 -2.24 -14.58
C ILE A 173 3.67 -3.25 -15.10
N GLN A 174 3.30 -3.18 -16.36
CA GLN A 174 2.34 -4.12 -16.96
C GLN A 174 2.90 -5.54 -17.04
N LYS A 175 4.20 -5.68 -17.37
CA LYS A 175 4.91 -6.96 -17.32
C LYS A 175 4.93 -7.54 -15.91
N ASP A 176 5.31 -6.73 -14.92
CA ASP A 176 5.39 -7.16 -13.52
C ASP A 176 4.00 -7.54 -12.97
N ALA A 177 2.97 -6.76 -13.33
CA ALA A 177 1.58 -7.09 -12.99
C ALA A 177 1.11 -8.41 -13.63
N SER A 178 1.49 -8.66 -14.90
CA SER A 178 1.19 -9.91 -15.59
C SER A 178 1.88 -11.11 -14.97
N VAL A 179 3.15 -10.96 -14.58
CA VAL A 179 3.93 -12.00 -13.87
C VAL A 179 3.32 -12.27 -12.49
N ALA A 180 3.00 -11.22 -11.72
CA ALA A 180 2.36 -11.36 -10.42
C ALA A 180 1.00 -12.06 -10.51
N LYS A 181 0.20 -11.71 -11.52
CA LYS A 181 -1.07 -12.39 -11.79
C LYS A 181 -0.88 -13.88 -12.13
N ALA A 182 0.06 -14.19 -13.01
CA ALA A 182 0.34 -15.58 -13.38
C ALA A 182 0.83 -16.41 -12.18
N GLN A 183 1.63 -15.82 -11.29
CA GLN A 183 2.05 -16.45 -10.04
C GLN A 183 0.87 -16.69 -9.10
N ALA A 184 0.01 -15.70 -8.90
CA ALA A 184 -1.19 -15.82 -8.08
C ALA A 184 -2.15 -16.91 -8.63
N ASP A 185 -2.37 -16.95 -9.95
CA ASP A 185 -3.18 -17.98 -10.59
C ASP A 185 -2.58 -19.38 -10.39
N ARG A 186 -1.27 -19.52 -10.49
CA ARG A 186 -0.55 -20.77 -10.20
C ARG A 186 -0.73 -21.20 -8.75
N ASP A 187 -0.56 -20.28 -7.80
CA ASP A 187 -0.68 -20.58 -6.37
C ASP A 187 -2.11 -21.02 -6.02
N VAL A 188 -3.11 -20.36 -6.60
CA VAL A 188 -4.51 -20.74 -6.48
C VAL A 188 -4.76 -22.14 -7.07
N ALA A 189 -4.18 -22.45 -8.24
CA ALA A 189 -4.30 -23.77 -8.85
C ALA A 189 -3.66 -24.86 -7.99
N ILE A 190 -2.47 -24.62 -7.43
CA ILE A 190 -1.79 -25.53 -6.50
C ILE A 190 -2.63 -25.76 -5.24
N ALA A 191 -3.14 -24.68 -4.63
CA ALA A 191 -3.98 -24.76 -3.44
C ALA A 191 -5.27 -25.54 -3.70
N ARG A 192 -5.90 -25.36 -4.87
CA ARG A 192 -7.09 -26.14 -5.29
C ARG A 192 -6.75 -27.62 -5.48
N ALA A 193 -5.64 -27.92 -6.16
CA ALA A 193 -5.19 -29.29 -6.36
C ALA A 193 -4.88 -30.00 -5.03
N GLN A 194 -4.24 -29.30 -4.09
CA GLN A 194 -3.99 -29.84 -2.76
C GLN A 194 -5.29 -30.07 -1.97
N ALA A 195 -6.20 -29.11 -1.97
CA ALA A 195 -7.50 -29.28 -1.31
C ALA A 195 -8.31 -30.44 -1.90
N GLN A 196 -8.25 -30.63 -3.22
CA GLN A 196 -8.91 -31.76 -3.91
C GLN A 196 -8.29 -33.10 -3.51
N LYS A 197 -6.94 -33.13 -3.42
CA LYS A 197 -6.23 -34.33 -2.94
C LYS A 197 -6.62 -34.68 -1.51
N ASP A 198 -6.58 -33.69 -0.61
CA ASP A 198 -6.93 -33.87 0.80
C ASP A 198 -8.40 -34.35 0.95
N ALA A 199 -9.30 -33.82 0.14
CA ALA A 199 -10.70 -34.26 0.10
C ALA A 199 -10.83 -35.72 -0.39
N ASN A 200 -10.10 -36.09 -1.45
CA ASN A 200 -10.09 -37.48 -1.94
C ASN A 200 -9.48 -38.44 -0.93
N ASP A 201 -8.38 -38.07 -0.27
CA ASP A 201 -7.73 -38.89 0.76
C ASP A 201 -8.68 -39.10 1.96
N ALA A 202 -9.37 -38.05 2.40
CA ALA A 202 -10.38 -38.15 3.44
C ALA A 202 -11.57 -39.06 3.04
N GLN A 203 -11.97 -38.99 1.77
CA GLN A 203 -13.03 -39.87 1.24
C GLN A 203 -12.60 -41.35 1.24
N VAL A 204 -11.39 -41.67 0.77
CA VAL A 204 -10.84 -43.02 0.76
C VAL A 204 -10.72 -43.58 2.19
N ILE A 205 -10.27 -42.75 3.16
CA ILE A 205 -10.22 -43.15 4.57
C ILE A 205 -11.62 -43.48 5.09
N ALA A 206 -12.60 -42.62 4.81
CA ALA A 206 -13.97 -42.83 5.24
C ALA A 206 -14.59 -44.12 4.61
N GLU A 207 -14.35 -44.35 3.32
CA GLU A 207 -14.79 -45.56 2.63
C GLU A 207 -14.13 -46.84 3.20
N THR A 208 -12.80 -46.77 3.53
CA THR A 208 -12.12 -47.92 4.14
C THR A 208 -12.60 -48.21 5.56
N GLU A 209 -12.88 -47.17 6.37
CA GLU A 209 -13.48 -47.35 7.71
C GLU A 209 -14.90 -47.98 7.62
N ILE A 210 -15.68 -47.54 6.67
CA ILE A 210 -17.03 -48.11 6.43
C ILE A 210 -16.91 -49.58 6.04
N ALA A 211 -16.00 -49.92 5.11
CA ALA A 211 -15.77 -51.30 4.67
C ALA A 211 -15.25 -52.19 5.83
N GLN A 212 -14.37 -51.67 6.67
CA GLN A 212 -13.90 -52.38 7.86
C GLN A 212 -15.01 -52.68 8.85
N LYS A 213 -15.85 -51.65 9.16
CA LYS A 213 -17.05 -51.84 10.03
C LYS A 213 -18.05 -52.80 9.46
N GLN A 214 -18.25 -52.79 8.14
CA GLN A 214 -19.11 -53.76 7.47
C GLN A 214 -18.59 -55.20 7.60
N THR A 215 -17.29 -55.39 7.45
CA THR A 215 -16.62 -56.70 7.60
C THR A 215 -16.75 -57.19 9.03
N GLU A 216 -16.48 -56.30 10.02
CA GLU A 216 -16.59 -56.61 11.45
C GLU A 216 -18.05 -56.98 11.82
N LEU A 217 -19.00 -56.25 11.31
CA LEU A 217 -20.43 -56.55 11.49
C LEU A 217 -20.80 -57.91 10.84
N ALA A 218 -20.24 -58.20 9.67
CA ALA A 218 -20.51 -59.51 9.01
C ALA A 218 -19.93 -60.69 9.82
N ILE A 219 -18.69 -60.52 10.34
CA ILE A 219 -18.05 -61.51 11.23
C ILE A 219 -18.88 -61.71 12.50
N LYS A 220 -19.26 -60.62 13.17
CA LYS A 220 -20.09 -60.66 14.40
C LYS A 220 -21.46 -61.32 14.19
N LYS A 221 -22.07 -61.04 13.01
CA LYS A 221 -23.30 -61.71 12.63
C LYS A 221 -23.09 -63.20 12.36
N ALA A 222 -21.97 -63.57 11.73
CA ALA A 222 -21.64 -65.00 11.47
C ALA A 222 -21.35 -65.74 12.80
N GLU A 223 -20.66 -65.08 13.76
CA GLU A 223 -20.43 -65.62 15.09
C GLU A 223 -21.72 -65.81 15.90
N LEU A 224 -22.58 -64.76 15.91
CA LEU A 224 -23.90 -64.85 16.55
C LEU A 224 -24.80 -65.89 15.91
N LYS A 225 -24.73 -66.01 14.59
CA LYS A 225 -25.43 -67.08 13.88
C LYS A 225 -24.93 -68.48 14.26
N LYS A 226 -23.59 -68.63 14.30
CA LYS A 226 -22.94 -69.85 14.73
C LYS A 226 -23.32 -70.23 16.17
N GLU A 227 -23.29 -69.23 17.07
CA GLU A 227 -23.68 -69.42 18.48
C GLU A 227 -25.19 -69.76 18.59
N SER A 228 -26.05 -69.07 17.78
CA SER A 228 -27.47 -69.39 17.66
C SER A 228 -27.71 -70.78 17.11
N ASP A 229 -26.94 -71.16 16.07
CA ASP A 229 -27.09 -72.49 15.46
C ASP A 229 -26.57 -73.61 16.40
N ILE A 230 -25.51 -73.30 17.19
CA ILE A 230 -25.04 -74.22 18.23
C ILE A 230 -26.09 -74.36 19.34
N LYS A 231 -26.64 -73.19 19.84
CA LYS A 231 -27.71 -73.20 20.85
C LYS A 231 -29.02 -73.87 20.32
N LYS A 232 -29.29 -73.73 19.02
CA LYS A 232 -30.38 -74.47 18.37
C LYS A 232 -30.10 -75.94 18.31
N ALA A 233 -28.87 -76.35 17.88
CA ALA A 233 -28.53 -77.76 17.84
C ALA A 233 -28.51 -78.39 19.24
N GLU A 234 -28.07 -77.64 20.26
CA GLU A 234 -28.19 -78.08 21.68
C GLU A 234 -29.65 -78.11 22.14
N ALA A 235 -30.47 -77.10 21.76
CA ALA A 235 -31.91 -77.11 22.03
C ALA A 235 -32.60 -78.22 21.27
N ASP A 236 -32.32 -78.45 19.98
CA ASP A 236 -32.90 -79.55 19.21
C ASP A 236 -32.49 -80.92 19.69
N ALA A 237 -31.25 -81.05 20.24
CA ALA A 237 -30.79 -82.27 20.93
C ALA A 237 -31.60 -82.48 22.26
N ALA A 238 -31.89 -81.38 22.98
CA ALA A 238 -32.72 -81.40 24.18
C ALA A 238 -34.25 -81.55 23.87
N TYR A 239 -34.65 -81.03 22.74
CA TYR A 239 -36.08 -80.96 22.35
C TYR A 239 -36.56 -82.09 21.38
N LYS A 240 -35.67 -83.03 21.03
CA LYS A 240 -36.10 -84.24 20.33
C LYS A 240 -37.20 -85.02 21.11
N ILE A 241 -37.47 -84.67 22.32
CA ILE A 241 -38.51 -85.18 23.19
C ILE A 241 -39.86 -84.39 23.12
N GLN A 242 -39.81 -83.17 22.54
CA GLN A 242 -41.02 -82.37 22.35
C GLN A 242 -41.09 -81.77 20.92
N GLU A 243 -41.16 -82.65 19.95
CA GLU A 243 -40.94 -82.35 18.53
C GLU A 243 -42.04 -81.57 17.78
N GLU A 244 -43.15 -81.28 18.37
CA GLU A 244 -44.29 -80.74 17.58
C GLU A 244 -44.65 -79.25 17.89
N GLU A 245 -44.25 -78.69 19.00
CA GLU A 245 -44.64 -77.29 19.35
C GLU A 245 -43.66 -76.18 18.91
N GLN A 246 -42.45 -76.54 18.61
CA GLN A 246 -41.42 -75.55 18.30
C GLN A 246 -41.23 -75.28 16.79
N ARG A 247 -41.83 -76.04 15.92
CA ARG A 247 -41.69 -75.83 14.45
C ARG A 247 -42.17 -74.48 13.96
N LYS A 248 -43.26 -73.96 14.62
CA LYS A 248 -43.76 -72.60 14.33
C LYS A 248 -42.88 -71.44 14.76
N THR A 249 -42.11 -71.63 15.82
CA THR A 249 -41.23 -70.53 16.38
C THR A 249 -40.00 -70.37 15.54
N VAL A 250 -39.45 -71.40 14.92
CA VAL A 250 -38.26 -71.34 14.05
C VAL A 250 -38.55 -70.66 12.72
N GLU A 251 -39.76 -70.81 12.16
CA GLU A 251 -40.16 -70.16 10.92
C GLU A 251 -40.30 -68.65 11.08
N ILE A 252 -40.75 -68.17 12.23
CA ILE A 252 -40.89 -66.71 12.52
C ILE A 252 -39.54 -66.05 12.73
N THR A 253 -38.56 -66.74 13.38
CA THR A 253 -37.24 -66.19 13.62
C THR A 253 -36.40 -66.11 12.37
N THR A 254 -36.51 -67.05 11.41
CA THR A 254 -35.78 -66.97 10.13
C THR A 254 -36.40 -65.93 9.19
N ALA A 255 -37.72 -65.71 9.19
CA ALA A 255 -38.37 -64.64 8.45
C ALA A 255 -37.98 -63.22 8.94
N ASN A 256 -37.93 -63.04 10.27
CA ASN A 256 -37.50 -61.75 10.86
C ASN A 256 -36.01 -61.44 10.63
N ALA A 257 -35.12 -62.46 10.58
CA ALA A 257 -33.71 -62.29 10.25
C ALA A 257 -33.49 -61.87 8.77
N ASN A 258 -34.36 -62.37 7.87
CA ASN A 258 -34.32 -61.99 6.46
C ASN A 258 -34.89 -60.58 6.21
N LEU A 259 -35.93 -60.18 6.94
CA LEU A 259 -36.45 -58.80 6.91
C LEU A 259 -35.42 -57.80 7.43
N ALA A 260 -34.74 -58.11 8.54
CA ALA A 260 -33.68 -57.26 9.09
C ALA A 260 -32.43 -57.18 8.16
N ARG A 261 -32.19 -58.17 7.32
CA ARG A 261 -31.16 -58.13 6.28
C ARG A 261 -31.54 -57.21 5.10
N GLN A 262 -32.79 -57.27 4.68
CA GLN A 262 -33.28 -56.42 3.56
C GLN A 262 -33.32 -54.94 3.99
N GLU A 263 -33.71 -54.63 5.21
CA GLU A 263 -33.68 -53.24 5.74
C GLU A 263 -32.27 -52.69 5.81
N LYS A 264 -31.26 -53.47 6.28
CA LYS A 264 -29.86 -53.04 6.29
C LYS A 264 -29.24 -52.89 4.89
N GLU A 265 -29.65 -53.71 3.95
CA GLU A 265 -29.17 -53.61 2.56
C GLU A 265 -29.75 -52.36 1.85
N LEU A 266 -30.96 -51.96 2.21
CA LEU A 266 -31.57 -50.67 1.78
C LEU A 266 -30.86 -49.48 2.40
N GLU A 267 -30.55 -49.50 3.70
CA GLU A 267 -29.86 -48.41 4.40
C GLU A 267 -28.42 -48.22 3.86
N LEU A 268 -27.75 -49.30 3.45
CA LEU A 268 -26.42 -49.23 2.83
C LEU A 268 -26.47 -48.66 1.40
N LYS A 269 -27.50 -49.00 0.62
CA LYS A 269 -27.71 -48.43 -0.74
C LYS A 269 -28.06 -46.93 -0.66
N GLU A 270 -28.85 -46.50 0.32
CA GLU A 270 -29.19 -45.08 0.52
C GLU A 270 -27.95 -44.28 0.91
N ARG A 271 -27.05 -44.83 1.72
CA ARG A 271 -25.77 -44.18 2.06
C ARG A 271 -24.81 -44.08 0.88
N GLU A 272 -24.71 -45.09 0.03
CA GLU A 272 -23.94 -45.05 -1.22
C GLU A 272 -24.46 -44.00 -2.21
N VAL A 273 -25.75 -43.82 -2.31
CA VAL A 273 -26.38 -42.81 -3.18
C VAL A 273 -26.12 -41.40 -2.63
N SER A 274 -26.22 -41.19 -1.30
CA SER A 274 -25.97 -39.89 -0.67
C SER A 274 -24.49 -39.46 -0.73
N ILE A 275 -23.55 -40.40 -0.82
CA ILE A 275 -22.12 -40.14 -1.00
C ILE A 275 -21.81 -39.78 -2.46
N LYS A 276 -22.51 -40.40 -3.41
CA LYS A 276 -22.37 -40.06 -4.84
C LYS A 276 -22.97 -38.70 -5.22
N GLU A 277 -24.06 -38.27 -4.55
CA GLU A 277 -24.66 -36.94 -4.75
C GLU A 277 -23.80 -35.79 -4.16
N LYS A 278 -22.93 -36.05 -3.19
CA LYS A 278 -21.99 -35.07 -2.62
C LYS A 278 -20.66 -35.00 -3.36
N ALA A 279 -20.42 -35.87 -4.32
CA ALA A 279 -19.19 -35.95 -5.12
C ALA A 279 -19.35 -35.39 -6.57
N LEU A 280 -20.55 -34.90 -6.94
CA LEU A 280 -20.87 -34.10 -8.13
C LEU A 280 -20.95 -32.61 -7.76
#